data_e5006cdcda44a36826de3501a354ec8b
#
_entry.id   e5006cdcda44a36826de3501a354ec8b
#
_cell.length_a   1.000
_cell.length_b   1.000
_cell.length_c   1.000
_cell.angle_alpha   90.00
_cell.angle_beta   90.00
_cell.angle_gamma   90.00
#
_symmetry.space_group_name_H-M   'P 1'
#
loop_
_entity.id
_entity.type
_entity.pdbx_description
1 polymer ?
#
loop_
_entity_poly.entity_id
_entity_poly.type
_entity_poly.pdbx_seq_one_letter_code
_entity_poly.pdbx_strand_id
1 'polypeptide(L)'
;MNDWSSIELYFKACENGKLGITQTLGPGYRIMSKVNWLFGKIAIIKSQNFKHAISSNIGLEKARKLAFAPHINIGVFSLEENSPCWKSWQGNLKTTLSSGKIFGSEGLAINMSVYIDEVDTEFLPLNCNWIASNLLPKYDEQNKIFVEPYLPNYKIGIMHLAAGLWKNNKDMRVDKSVEIEIQTLSNTTILKSLRYSN
;
A
#
# COMPACT_ATOMS: atom_id res chain seq x y z
N MET A 1 -0.84 -4.24 -16.02
CA MET A 1 -0.52 -5.38 -15.16
C MET A 1 0.72 -6.06 -15.74
N ASN A 2 1.67 -6.40 -14.91
CA ASN A 2 2.93 -7.00 -15.35
C ASN A 2 2.86 -8.54 -15.36
N ASP A 3 1.95 -9.11 -14.58
CA ASP A 3 1.76 -10.56 -14.45
C ASP A 3 0.38 -10.90 -13.86
N TRP A 4 -0.22 -11.98 -14.33
CA TRP A 4 -1.52 -12.47 -13.86
C TRP A 4 -1.44 -13.28 -12.57
N SER A 5 -0.27 -13.85 -12.24
CA SER A 5 -0.09 -14.68 -11.03
C SER A 5 -0.48 -13.96 -9.74
N SER A 6 -0.29 -12.64 -9.68
CA SER A 6 -0.73 -11.85 -8.51
C SER A 6 -2.26 -11.80 -8.37
N ILE A 7 -3.00 -11.86 -9.46
CA ILE A 7 -4.47 -11.91 -9.41
C ILE A 7 -4.93 -13.26 -8.85
N GLU A 8 -4.29 -14.35 -9.24
CA GLU A 8 -4.59 -15.69 -8.69
C GLU A 8 -4.33 -15.73 -7.19
N LEU A 9 -3.24 -15.09 -6.72
CA LEU A 9 -2.96 -14.97 -5.29
C LEU A 9 -4.05 -14.18 -4.55
N TYR A 10 -4.57 -13.09 -5.14
CA TYR A 10 -5.69 -12.35 -4.56
C TYR A 10 -6.96 -13.19 -4.47
N PHE A 11 -7.31 -13.95 -5.51
CA PHE A 11 -8.47 -14.84 -5.46
C PHE A 11 -8.33 -15.89 -4.36
N LYS A 12 -7.17 -16.51 -4.26
CA LYS A 12 -6.91 -17.49 -3.20
C LYS A 12 -6.91 -16.86 -1.80
N ALA A 13 -6.42 -15.65 -1.67
CA ALA A 13 -6.33 -14.95 -0.38
C ALA A 13 -7.70 -14.57 0.19
N CYS A 14 -8.74 -14.40 -0.63
CA CYS A 14 -10.07 -14.05 -0.14
C CYS A 14 -10.98 -15.27 0.14
N GLU A 15 -10.50 -16.48 -0.10
CA GLU A 15 -11.25 -17.69 0.21
C GLU A 15 -11.68 -17.74 1.69
N ASN A 16 -12.87 -18.27 1.94
CA ASN A 16 -13.47 -18.37 3.27
C ASN A 16 -13.80 -17.01 3.92
N GLY A 17 -14.07 -15.99 3.11
CA GLY A 17 -14.46 -14.66 3.57
C GLY A 17 -13.33 -13.78 4.08
N LYS A 18 -12.06 -14.19 3.92
CA LYS A 18 -10.89 -13.40 4.29
C LYS A 18 -10.75 -12.15 3.45
N LEU A 19 -10.05 -11.16 4.00
CA LEU A 19 -9.57 -10.01 3.25
C LEU A 19 -8.18 -10.31 2.70
N GLY A 20 -8.03 -10.44 1.37
CA GLY A 20 -6.73 -10.52 0.70
C GLY A 20 -6.17 -9.13 0.39
N ILE A 21 -5.04 -8.74 0.99
CA ILE A 21 -4.51 -7.38 0.88
C ILE A 21 -3.00 -7.32 1.12
N THR A 22 -2.33 -6.24 0.70
CA THR A 22 -0.92 -6.02 0.98
C THR A 22 -0.70 -4.96 2.06
N GLN A 23 0.37 -5.11 2.83
CA GLN A 23 0.86 -4.06 3.75
C GLN A 23 1.92 -3.21 3.05
N THR A 24 2.07 -1.94 3.47
CA THR A 24 3.21 -1.10 3.07
C THR A 24 4.39 -1.34 4.03
N LEU A 25 4.90 -2.56 4.02
CA LEU A 25 5.99 -3.02 4.86
C LEU A 25 7.08 -3.64 4.00
N GLY A 26 8.30 -3.13 4.07
CA GLY A 26 9.41 -3.71 3.33
C GLY A 26 10.55 -2.74 3.10
N PRO A 27 11.70 -3.23 2.60
CA PRO A 27 12.92 -2.41 2.44
C PRO A 27 12.74 -1.22 1.50
N GLY A 28 11.79 -1.29 0.57
CA GLY A 28 11.50 -0.23 -0.40
C GLY A 28 10.54 0.84 0.08
N TYR A 29 9.92 0.67 1.24
CA TYR A 29 8.93 1.62 1.70
C TYR A 29 9.45 2.53 2.80
N ARG A 30 8.93 3.77 2.82
CA ARG A 30 9.20 4.68 3.92
C ARG A 30 8.72 4.06 5.22
N ILE A 31 9.53 4.18 6.27
CA ILE A 31 9.10 3.84 7.61
C ILE A 31 7.90 4.71 7.96
N MET A 32 6.72 4.09 8.03
CA MET A 32 5.46 4.77 8.31
C MET A 32 5.28 5.08 9.79
N SER A 33 6.07 4.44 10.65
CA SER A 33 6.09 4.65 12.09
C SER A 33 7.52 4.77 12.58
N LYS A 34 7.81 5.79 13.35
CA LYS A 34 9.11 5.99 14.00
C LYS A 34 8.99 6.63 15.36
N VAL A 35 9.91 6.29 16.24
CA VAL A 35 10.05 6.87 17.56
C VAL A 35 11.21 7.87 17.52
N ASN A 36 10.92 9.12 17.87
CA ASN A 36 11.93 10.14 18.09
C ASN A 36 12.06 10.38 19.59
N TRP A 37 13.28 10.41 20.10
CA TRP A 37 13.56 10.75 21.49
C TRP A 37 13.82 12.23 21.63
N LEU A 38 13.05 12.89 22.49
CA LEU A 38 13.28 14.27 22.88
C LEU A 38 14.04 14.29 24.22
N PHE A 39 15.21 14.92 24.22
CA PHE A 39 16.11 14.98 25.38
C PHE A 39 16.46 13.62 26.01
N GLY A 40 16.41 12.53 25.23
CA GLY A 40 16.66 11.18 25.73
C GLY A 40 15.63 10.61 26.72
N LYS A 41 14.56 11.35 27.01
CA LYS A 41 13.58 11.00 28.05
C LYS A 41 12.15 10.85 27.55
N ILE A 42 11.78 11.55 26.49
CA ILE A 42 10.41 11.55 25.97
C ILE A 42 10.38 10.90 24.59
N ALA A 43 9.63 9.83 24.45
CA ALA A 43 9.40 9.17 23.17
C ALA A 43 8.24 9.84 22.42
N ILE A 44 8.52 10.36 21.22
CA ILE A 44 7.51 10.92 20.33
C ILE A 44 7.27 9.91 19.20
N ILE A 45 6.06 9.37 19.15
CA ILE A 45 5.64 8.45 18.09
C ILE A 45 5.17 9.26 16.90
N LYS A 46 5.82 9.07 15.73
CA LYS A 46 5.36 9.58 14.45
C LYS A 46 4.88 8.41 13.63
N SER A 47 3.58 8.28 13.46
CA SER A 47 2.93 7.24 12.67
C SER A 47 1.81 7.85 11.83
N GLN A 48 1.70 7.42 10.59
CA GLN A 48 0.62 7.87 9.71
C GLN A 48 -0.73 7.41 10.26
N ASN A 49 -0.85 6.15 10.66
CA ASN A 49 -2.06 5.60 11.24
C ASN A 49 -2.44 6.33 12.53
N PHE A 50 -1.47 6.57 13.42
CA PHE A 50 -1.72 7.33 14.65
C PHE A 50 -2.21 8.74 14.38
N LYS A 51 -1.54 9.47 13.47
CA LYS A 51 -1.93 10.83 13.08
C LYS A 51 -3.35 10.88 12.52
N HIS A 52 -3.69 9.96 11.63
CA HIS A 52 -5.04 9.87 11.06
C HIS A 52 -6.07 9.51 12.11
N ALA A 53 -5.77 8.55 12.98
CA ALA A 53 -6.65 8.14 14.07
C ALA A 53 -6.98 9.29 15.02
N ILE A 54 -5.97 10.07 15.43
CA ILE A 54 -6.19 11.25 16.28
C ILE A 54 -7.00 12.33 15.55
N SER A 55 -6.68 12.63 14.28
CA SER A 55 -7.40 13.63 13.49
C SER A 55 -8.86 13.24 13.20
N SER A 56 -9.17 11.96 13.21
CA SER A 56 -10.51 11.40 13.03
C SER A 56 -11.24 11.14 14.35
N ASN A 57 -10.66 11.56 15.47
CA ASN A 57 -11.25 11.48 16.81
C ASN A 57 -11.82 10.08 17.17
N ILE A 58 -11.13 9.00 16.75
CA ILE A 58 -11.56 7.62 17.03
C ILE A 58 -11.21 7.13 18.45
N GLY A 59 -10.63 7.99 19.25
CA GLY A 59 -10.19 7.71 20.61
C GLY A 59 -8.71 7.31 20.73
N LEU A 60 -8.10 7.72 21.83
CA LEU A 60 -6.65 7.57 22.05
C LEU A 60 -6.22 6.10 22.15
N GLU A 61 -7.04 5.23 22.73
CA GLU A 61 -6.74 3.80 22.86
C GLU A 61 -6.60 3.15 21.48
N LYS A 62 -7.59 3.34 20.59
CA LYS A 62 -7.54 2.82 19.22
C LYS A 62 -6.38 3.41 18.44
N ALA A 63 -6.14 4.72 18.60
CA ALA A 63 -5.01 5.38 17.95
C ALA A 63 -3.65 4.76 18.38
N ARG A 64 -3.49 4.41 19.65
CA ARG A 64 -2.28 3.75 20.17
C ARG A 64 -2.10 2.35 19.59
N LYS A 65 -3.17 1.55 19.48
CA LYS A 65 -3.12 0.23 18.83
C LYS A 65 -2.64 0.34 17.38
N LEU A 66 -3.11 1.35 16.66
CA LEU A 66 -2.74 1.59 15.26
C LEU A 66 -1.35 2.24 15.07
N ALA A 67 -0.73 2.76 16.14
CA ALA A 67 0.49 3.56 16.03
C ALA A 67 1.66 2.83 15.36
N PHE A 68 1.82 1.55 15.63
CA PHE A 68 2.89 0.70 15.10
C PHE A 68 2.39 -0.35 14.10
N ALA A 69 1.09 -0.42 13.86
CA ALA A 69 0.52 -1.32 12.88
C ALA A 69 1.02 -0.95 11.47
N PRO A 70 1.49 -1.92 10.66
CA PRO A 70 1.85 -1.66 9.29
C PRO A 70 0.69 -1.05 8.52
N HIS A 71 0.95 0.02 7.77
CA HIS A 71 -0.11 0.65 6.99
C HIS A 71 -0.57 -0.28 5.87
N ILE A 72 -1.87 -0.40 5.67
CA ILE A 72 -2.48 -1.26 4.66
C ILE A 72 -2.60 -0.51 3.34
N ASN A 73 -2.20 -1.14 2.25
CA ASN A 73 -2.31 -0.61 0.90
C ASN A 73 -3.64 -1.04 0.27
N ILE A 74 -4.62 -0.16 0.31
CA ILE A 74 -5.98 -0.42 -0.21
C ILE A 74 -6.13 -0.26 -1.73
N GLY A 75 -5.06 0.03 -2.44
CA GLY A 75 -5.13 0.24 -3.90
C GLY A 75 -5.56 -1.00 -4.68
N VAL A 76 -5.30 -2.19 -4.12
CA VAL A 76 -5.79 -3.49 -4.62
C VAL A 76 -6.08 -4.38 -3.41
N PHE A 77 -7.22 -5.03 -3.43
CA PHE A 77 -7.62 -6.02 -2.43
C PHE A 77 -8.56 -7.05 -3.07
N SER A 78 -8.77 -8.15 -2.39
CA SER A 78 -9.77 -9.15 -2.72
C SER A 78 -10.66 -9.45 -1.52
N LEU A 79 -11.93 -9.67 -1.77
CA LEU A 79 -12.92 -9.91 -0.73
C LEU A 79 -14.14 -10.60 -1.35
N GLU A 80 -14.61 -11.68 -0.75
CA GLU A 80 -15.85 -12.33 -1.16
C GLU A 80 -17.06 -11.42 -0.89
N GLU A 81 -18.09 -11.53 -1.70
CA GLU A 81 -19.32 -10.73 -1.58
C GLU A 81 -19.96 -10.82 -0.17
N ASN A 82 -19.93 -11.99 0.42
CA ASN A 82 -20.54 -12.27 1.73
C ASN A 82 -19.56 -12.10 2.91
N SER A 83 -18.36 -11.59 2.68
CA SER A 83 -17.37 -11.45 3.74
C SER A 83 -17.84 -10.52 4.87
N PRO A 84 -17.65 -10.91 6.15
CA PRO A 84 -17.95 -10.07 7.30
C PRO A 84 -17.12 -8.80 7.34
N CYS A 85 -16.01 -8.76 6.63
CA CYS A 85 -15.15 -7.59 6.52
C CYS A 85 -15.89 -6.37 5.97
N TRP A 86 -16.84 -6.55 5.03
CA TRP A 86 -17.65 -5.44 4.50
C TRP A 86 -18.38 -4.66 5.58
N LYS A 87 -19.00 -5.38 6.53
CA LYS A 87 -19.74 -4.77 7.64
C LYS A 87 -18.80 -3.98 8.57
N SER A 88 -17.67 -4.57 8.94
CA SER A 88 -16.65 -3.91 9.77
C SER A 88 -16.10 -2.66 9.06
N TRP A 89 -15.67 -2.79 7.81
CA TRP A 89 -15.12 -1.68 7.04
C TRP A 89 -16.12 -0.53 6.87
N GLN A 90 -17.38 -0.84 6.52
CA GLN A 90 -18.46 0.16 6.41
C GLN A 90 -18.70 0.88 7.75
N GLY A 91 -18.74 0.17 8.87
CA GLY A 91 -18.90 0.74 10.21
C GLY A 91 -17.75 1.69 10.58
N ASN A 92 -16.52 1.25 10.34
CA ASN A 92 -15.33 2.05 10.57
C ASN A 92 -15.26 3.26 9.63
N LEU A 93 -15.65 3.12 8.36
CA LEU A 93 -15.69 4.24 7.41
C LEU A 93 -16.70 5.31 7.85
N LYS A 94 -17.89 4.93 8.30
CA LYS A 94 -18.87 5.87 8.87
C LYS A 94 -18.27 6.61 10.07
N THR A 95 -17.59 5.91 10.96
CA THR A 95 -16.93 6.50 12.14
C THR A 95 -15.86 7.50 11.74
N THR A 96 -14.99 7.17 10.80
CA THR A 96 -13.90 8.04 10.37
C THR A 96 -14.37 9.25 9.58
N LEU A 97 -15.47 9.13 8.81
CA LEU A 97 -16.05 10.22 8.05
C LEU A 97 -16.83 11.20 8.93
N SER A 98 -17.44 10.75 10.03
CA SER A 98 -18.26 11.61 10.88
C SER A 98 -17.47 12.67 11.65
N SER A 99 -16.19 12.47 11.87
CA SER A 99 -15.35 13.36 12.69
C SER A 99 -13.98 13.67 12.07
N GLY A 100 -13.67 13.09 10.90
CA GLY A 100 -12.37 13.17 10.26
C GLY A 100 -12.34 13.93 8.95
N LYS A 101 -11.17 13.90 8.33
CA LYS A 101 -10.97 14.38 6.98
C LYS A 101 -11.41 13.28 6.00
N ILE A 102 -12.08 13.65 4.92
CA ILE A 102 -12.50 12.71 3.86
C ILE A 102 -11.28 11.95 3.30
N PHE A 103 -10.20 12.69 2.99
CA PHE A 103 -8.98 12.08 2.46
C PHE A 103 -8.30 11.17 3.47
N GLY A 104 -8.14 9.91 3.11
CA GLY A 104 -7.51 8.87 3.91
C GLY A 104 -8.45 8.15 4.89
N SER A 105 -9.74 8.51 4.94
CA SER A 105 -10.72 7.85 5.83
C SER A 105 -10.94 6.39 5.44
N GLU A 106 -10.96 6.05 4.15
CA GLU A 106 -11.05 4.66 3.71
C GLU A 106 -9.84 3.83 4.15
N GLY A 107 -8.63 4.41 4.04
CA GLY A 107 -7.40 3.76 4.51
C GLY A 107 -7.39 3.57 6.02
N LEU A 108 -7.81 4.56 6.79
CA LEU A 108 -7.93 4.43 8.25
C LEU A 108 -8.97 3.39 8.63
N ALA A 109 -10.14 3.38 7.96
CA ALA A 109 -11.22 2.46 8.23
C ALA A 109 -10.81 1.00 8.03
N ILE A 110 -10.09 0.68 6.95
CA ILE A 110 -9.62 -0.70 6.73
C ILE A 110 -8.53 -1.08 7.73
N ASN A 111 -7.62 -0.15 8.10
CA ASN A 111 -6.65 -0.41 9.16
C ASN A 111 -7.35 -0.69 10.51
N MET A 112 -8.47 -0.01 10.81
CA MET A 112 -9.28 -0.32 11.99
C MET A 112 -9.92 -1.70 11.88
N SER A 113 -10.51 -2.06 10.73
CA SER A 113 -11.10 -3.37 10.53
C SER A 113 -10.10 -4.49 10.76
N VAL A 114 -8.88 -4.34 10.24
CA VAL A 114 -7.85 -5.36 10.36
C VAL A 114 -7.23 -5.42 11.76
N TYR A 115 -6.86 -4.26 12.36
CA TYR A 115 -6.07 -4.25 13.59
C TYR A 115 -6.86 -3.98 14.88
N ILE A 116 -8.10 -3.53 14.79
CA ILE A 116 -8.97 -3.28 15.94
C ILE A 116 -10.09 -4.32 16.01
N ASP A 117 -10.79 -4.53 14.88
CA ASP A 117 -11.90 -5.48 14.80
C ASP A 117 -11.42 -6.90 14.44
N GLU A 118 -10.12 -7.05 14.13
CA GLU A 118 -9.44 -8.32 13.89
C GLU A 118 -10.12 -9.18 12.81
N VAL A 119 -10.59 -8.53 11.72
CA VAL A 119 -11.16 -9.27 10.58
C VAL A 119 -10.12 -10.21 9.99
N ASP A 120 -10.55 -11.40 9.63
CA ASP A 120 -9.68 -12.43 9.07
C ASP A 120 -9.02 -11.92 7.77
N THR A 121 -7.69 -11.85 7.76
CA THR A 121 -6.92 -11.17 6.73
C THR A 121 -5.74 -12.01 6.30
N GLU A 122 -5.62 -12.22 4.99
CA GLU A 122 -4.45 -12.82 4.36
C GLU A 122 -3.56 -11.74 3.76
N PHE A 123 -2.35 -11.58 4.30
CA PHE A 123 -1.40 -10.59 3.81
C PHE A 123 -0.57 -11.15 2.65
N LEU A 124 -0.75 -10.54 1.50
CA LEU A 124 0.00 -10.88 0.30
C LEU A 124 1.37 -10.19 0.25
N PRO A 125 2.34 -10.77 -0.47
CA PRO A 125 3.64 -10.14 -0.70
C PRO A 125 3.53 -8.78 -1.37
N LEU A 126 4.50 -7.89 -1.09
CA LEU A 126 4.52 -6.50 -1.59
C LEU A 126 4.48 -6.38 -3.11
N ASN A 127 5.12 -7.30 -3.80
CA ASN A 127 5.16 -7.34 -5.25
C ASN A 127 3.78 -7.57 -5.90
N CYS A 128 2.78 -8.01 -5.13
CA CYS A 128 1.40 -8.10 -5.59
C CYS A 128 0.71 -6.73 -5.74
N ASN A 129 1.21 -5.68 -5.07
CA ASN A 129 0.67 -4.31 -5.17
C ASN A 129 1.78 -3.29 -4.89
N TRP A 130 2.68 -3.09 -5.85
CA TRP A 130 3.87 -2.27 -5.71
C TRP A 130 3.58 -0.78 -5.87
N ILE A 131 3.81 0.01 -4.83
CA ILE A 131 3.63 1.47 -4.86
C ILE A 131 4.87 2.13 -5.46
N ALA A 132 4.83 2.41 -6.75
CA ALA A 132 5.96 2.94 -7.48
C ALA A 132 6.39 4.35 -7.03
N SER A 133 5.51 5.14 -6.41
CA SER A 133 5.86 6.44 -5.83
C SER A 133 6.76 6.35 -4.60
N ASN A 134 6.79 5.23 -3.91
CA ASN A 134 7.65 5.01 -2.77
C ASN A 134 9.05 4.57 -3.19
N LEU A 135 9.13 3.65 -4.14
CA LEU A 135 10.37 3.17 -4.74
C LEU A 135 10.12 2.71 -6.17
N LEU A 136 10.92 3.22 -7.11
CA LEU A 136 10.84 2.78 -8.49
C LEU A 136 11.30 1.32 -8.62
N PRO A 137 10.65 0.52 -9.48
CA PRO A 137 11.09 -0.83 -9.77
C PRO A 137 12.39 -0.82 -10.57
N LYS A 138 13.03 -1.97 -10.71
CA LYS A 138 13.99 -2.24 -11.77
C LYS A 138 13.30 -2.94 -12.95
N TYR A 139 13.94 -2.87 -14.11
CA TYR A 139 13.49 -3.57 -15.31
C TYR A 139 14.42 -4.75 -15.62
N ASP A 140 13.84 -5.92 -15.75
CA ASP A 140 14.53 -7.10 -16.25
C ASP A 140 14.44 -7.10 -17.77
N GLU A 141 15.56 -6.82 -18.45
CA GLU A 141 15.64 -6.70 -19.91
C GLU A 141 15.48 -8.05 -20.60
N GLN A 142 15.90 -9.11 -19.94
CA GLN A 142 15.82 -10.46 -20.49
C GLN A 142 14.38 -10.97 -20.51
N ASN A 143 13.67 -10.81 -19.41
CA ASN A 143 12.28 -11.27 -19.26
C ASN A 143 11.25 -10.20 -19.64
N LYS A 144 11.67 -8.96 -19.90
CA LYS A 144 10.83 -7.80 -20.25
C LYS A 144 9.75 -7.49 -19.19
N ILE A 145 10.12 -7.59 -17.93
CA ILE A 145 9.22 -7.38 -16.79
C ILE A 145 9.80 -6.40 -15.78
N PHE A 146 8.94 -5.79 -14.98
CA PHE A 146 9.35 -5.03 -13.79
C PHE A 146 9.55 -5.97 -12.60
N VAL A 147 10.61 -5.72 -11.85
CA VAL A 147 11.00 -6.50 -10.67
C VAL A 147 11.31 -5.58 -9.49
N GLU A 148 11.30 -6.12 -8.28
CA GLU A 148 11.78 -5.42 -7.10
C GLU A 148 13.24 -4.98 -7.28
N PRO A 149 13.62 -3.77 -6.82
CA PRO A 149 14.97 -3.24 -7.05
C PRO A 149 16.05 -3.86 -6.16
N TYR A 150 15.69 -4.80 -5.28
CA TYR A 150 16.58 -5.52 -4.37
C TYR A 150 16.42 -7.04 -4.55
N LEU A 151 17.41 -7.79 -4.12
CA LEU A 151 17.39 -9.26 -4.20
C LEU A 151 16.27 -9.85 -3.33
N PRO A 152 15.62 -10.92 -3.82
CA PRO A 152 15.98 -11.68 -5.03
C PRO A 152 15.34 -11.18 -6.33
N ASN A 153 14.91 -9.91 -6.40
CA ASN A 153 14.29 -9.28 -7.58
C ASN A 153 12.97 -9.97 -7.98
N TYR A 154 12.09 -10.17 -7.02
CA TYR A 154 10.77 -10.73 -7.29
C TYR A 154 10.02 -9.92 -8.34
N LYS A 155 9.34 -10.62 -9.22
CA LYS A 155 8.50 -10.04 -10.26
C LYS A 155 7.36 -9.26 -9.65
N ILE A 156 7.16 -8.03 -10.11
CA ILE A 156 6.04 -7.18 -9.69
C ILE A 156 4.81 -7.56 -10.51
N GLY A 157 3.73 -7.95 -9.84
CA GLY A 157 2.47 -8.28 -10.50
C GLY A 157 1.66 -7.04 -10.86
N ILE A 158 1.35 -6.22 -9.87
CA ILE A 158 0.54 -5.02 -10.06
C ILE A 158 1.36 -3.78 -9.70
N MET A 159 1.45 -2.84 -10.65
CA MET A 159 2.08 -1.54 -10.46
C MET A 159 1.04 -0.52 -10.00
N HIS A 160 1.14 -0.10 -8.75
CA HIS A 160 0.26 0.91 -8.17
C HIS A 160 0.83 2.32 -8.41
N LEU A 161 0.21 3.05 -9.32
CA LEU A 161 0.57 4.43 -9.66
C LEU A 161 -0.18 5.40 -8.73
N ALA A 162 0.22 5.42 -7.46
CA ALA A 162 -0.34 6.35 -6.47
C ALA A 162 0.09 7.80 -6.74
N ALA A 163 -0.62 8.75 -6.11
CA ALA A 163 -0.26 10.17 -6.17
C ALA A 163 1.20 10.41 -5.77
N GLY A 164 1.88 11.32 -6.48
CA GLY A 164 3.28 11.67 -6.21
C GLY A 164 4.29 11.21 -7.28
N LEU A 165 3.87 10.43 -8.27
CA LEU A 165 4.69 10.07 -9.42
C LEU A 165 4.66 11.14 -10.52
N TRP A 166 4.86 12.40 -10.14
CA TRP A 166 4.94 13.48 -11.11
C TRP A 166 6.40 13.75 -11.47
N LYS A 167 6.72 13.58 -12.71
CA LYS A 167 7.88 14.27 -13.31
C LYS A 167 7.35 15.19 -14.39
N ASN A 168 7.82 16.42 -14.42
CA ASN A 168 7.48 17.41 -15.45
C ASN A 168 6.00 17.77 -15.57
N ASN A 169 5.26 17.85 -14.46
CA ASN A 169 3.82 18.18 -14.42
C ASN A 169 2.89 17.23 -15.21
N LYS A 170 3.36 16.05 -15.60
CA LYS A 170 2.54 15.03 -16.26
C LYS A 170 2.05 14.00 -15.24
N ASP A 171 0.77 13.73 -15.27
CA ASP A 171 0.17 12.72 -14.39
C ASP A 171 0.30 11.32 -15.00
N MET A 172 1.23 10.55 -14.47
CA MET A 172 1.44 9.16 -14.91
C MET A 172 0.22 8.26 -14.73
N ARG A 173 -0.78 8.66 -13.95
CA ARG A 173 -2.02 7.88 -13.77
C ARG A 173 -2.92 7.94 -15.00
N VAL A 174 -2.87 9.03 -15.75
CA VAL A 174 -3.74 9.26 -16.91
C VAL A 174 -3.00 9.29 -18.23
N ASP A 175 -1.77 9.78 -18.26
CA ASP A 175 -0.97 9.89 -19.47
C ASP A 175 -0.13 8.63 -19.71
N LYS A 176 -0.54 7.80 -20.67
CA LYS A 176 0.17 6.55 -21.04
C LYS A 176 1.52 6.81 -21.72
N SER A 177 1.71 8.01 -22.27
CA SER A 177 2.95 8.38 -22.96
C SER A 177 4.08 8.78 -22.02
N VAL A 178 3.81 8.91 -20.71
CA VAL A 178 4.84 9.30 -19.75
C VAL A 178 5.83 8.18 -19.56
N GLU A 179 7.03 8.41 -20.05
CA GLU A 179 8.20 7.58 -19.78
C GLU A 179 9.07 8.21 -18.70
N ILE A 180 9.68 7.38 -17.89
CA ILE A 180 10.62 7.78 -16.85
C ILE A 180 11.88 6.93 -16.93
N GLU A 181 12.94 7.45 -16.36
CA GLU A 181 14.19 6.71 -16.20
C GLU A 181 14.02 5.59 -15.21
N ILE A 182 14.25 4.35 -15.66
CA ILE A 182 14.21 3.13 -14.87
C ILE A 182 15.57 2.46 -14.94
N GLN A 183 16.10 2.04 -13.80
CA GLN A 183 17.31 1.22 -13.75
C GLN A 183 16.97 -0.23 -14.17
N THR A 184 17.87 -0.84 -14.93
CA THR A 184 17.78 -2.25 -15.30
C THR A 184 18.52 -3.13 -14.29
N LEU A 185 18.37 -4.45 -14.41
CA LEU A 185 19.16 -5.40 -13.61
C LEU A 185 20.65 -5.37 -13.96
N SER A 186 21.00 -4.98 -15.19
CA SER A 186 22.39 -4.78 -15.62
C SER A 186 22.98 -3.42 -15.18
N ASN A 187 22.24 -2.64 -14.35
CA ASN A 187 22.59 -1.32 -13.86
C ASN A 187 22.73 -0.24 -14.95
N THR A 188 22.12 -0.45 -16.10
CA THR A 188 21.90 0.59 -17.12
C THR A 188 20.60 1.36 -16.81
N THR A 189 20.39 2.48 -17.48
CA THR A 189 19.15 3.27 -17.37
C THR A 189 18.43 3.29 -18.71
N ILE A 190 17.14 3.03 -18.69
CA ILE A 190 16.26 3.08 -19.86
C ILE A 190 15.09 4.03 -19.61
N LEU A 191 14.51 4.58 -20.68
CA LEU A 191 13.24 5.29 -20.63
C LEU A 191 12.10 4.27 -20.83
N LYS A 192 11.17 4.24 -19.91
CA LYS A 192 10.05 3.31 -20.00
C LYS A 192 8.83 3.82 -19.23
N SER A 193 7.64 3.54 -19.76
CA SER A 193 6.39 3.76 -19.05
C SER A 193 6.17 2.65 -18.01
N LEU A 194 5.68 3.03 -16.82
CA LEU A 194 5.21 2.06 -15.83
C LEU A 194 3.83 1.52 -16.13
N ARG A 195 3.15 2.06 -17.14
CA ARG A 195 1.87 1.54 -17.60
C ARG A 195 2.06 0.38 -18.55
N TYR A 196 1.07 -0.49 -18.55
CA TYR A 196 1.00 -1.54 -19.54
C TYR A 196 0.84 -0.90 -20.94
N SER A 197 1.76 -1.21 -21.82
CA SER A 197 1.67 -0.94 -23.27
C SER A 197 1.69 -2.28 -23.98
N ASN A 198 0.71 -2.49 -24.86
CA ASN A 198 0.73 -3.62 -25.79
C ASN A 198 1.94 -3.52 -26.71
#